data_f860cf88025cf4e3fb00bf01e09739df
#
_entry.id   f860cf88025cf4e3fb00bf01e09739df
#
_cell.length_a   1.000
_cell.length_b   1.000
_cell.length_c   1.000
_cell.angle_alpha   90.00
_cell.angle_beta   90.00
_cell.angle_gamma   90.00
#
_symmetry.space_group_name_H-M   'P 1'
#
loop_
_entity.id
_entity.type
_entity.pdbx_description
1 polymer ?
#
loop_
_entity_poly.entity_id
_entity_poly.type
_entity_poly.pdbx_seq_one_letter_code
_entity_poly.pdbx_strand_id
1 'polypeptide(L)'
;MYFFFVAFAVLGAGLKYIDDAFDEKVFSKKIAYVIAPLLGVLWAYTMIIDAVAATILLAILLGVLLKGKIDNIAHVIGLVVIIGVTVVAGVQLLFVPLIILAAAALLDEVGNDLVDKSSFLAGGKRWQRFVIGFFDQRWVAKVAILGLAVVSVLPWFFFVAMLLFDGAYLGVRWFSQIRQKALLVSPTSPGVSA
;
A
#
# COMPACT_ATOMS: atom_id res chain seq x y z
N MET A 1 -2.30 20.44 -4.47
CA MET A 1 -3.37 19.42 -4.52
C MET A 1 -3.10 18.36 -5.58
N TYR A 2 -3.03 18.67 -6.89
CA TYR A 2 -2.82 17.67 -7.97
C TYR A 2 -1.57 16.81 -7.80
N PHE A 3 -0.46 17.41 -7.32
CA PHE A 3 0.76 16.66 -7.02
C PHE A 3 0.49 15.47 -6.08
N PHE A 4 -0.26 15.68 -4.99
CA PHE A 4 -0.56 14.61 -4.03
C PHE A 4 -1.39 13.49 -4.64
N PHE A 5 -2.33 13.82 -5.53
CA PHE A 5 -3.10 12.79 -6.24
C PHE A 5 -2.21 11.89 -7.09
N VAL A 6 -1.29 12.49 -7.84
CA VAL A 6 -0.35 11.73 -8.67
C VAL A 6 0.66 10.97 -7.80
N ALA A 7 1.25 11.63 -6.79
CA ALA A 7 2.23 11.01 -5.90
C ALA A 7 1.64 9.80 -5.18
N PHE A 8 0.46 9.92 -4.57
CA PHE A 8 -0.19 8.82 -3.87
C PHE A 8 -0.53 7.66 -4.83
N ALA A 9 -1.05 7.95 -6.02
CA ALA A 9 -1.32 6.91 -7.02
C ALA A 9 -0.05 6.17 -7.44
N VAL A 10 1.04 6.89 -7.71
CA VAL A 10 2.34 6.30 -8.10
C VAL A 10 2.91 5.46 -6.95
N LEU A 11 2.82 5.95 -5.70
CA LEU A 11 3.26 5.20 -4.53
C LEU A 11 2.47 3.90 -4.36
N GLY A 12 1.14 3.94 -4.46
CA GLY A 12 0.30 2.75 -4.35
C GLY A 12 0.59 1.72 -5.45
N ALA A 13 0.66 2.17 -6.72
CA ALA A 13 0.99 1.30 -7.84
C ALA A 13 2.39 0.69 -7.72
N GLY A 14 3.38 1.51 -7.35
CA GLY A 14 4.77 1.09 -7.23
C GLY A 14 5.00 0.09 -6.12
N LEU A 15 4.36 0.28 -4.95
CA LEU A 15 4.43 -0.70 -3.86
C LEU A 15 3.89 -2.05 -4.32
N LYS A 16 2.71 -2.08 -4.96
CA LYS A 16 2.13 -3.34 -5.43
C LYS A 16 2.96 -3.99 -6.55
N TYR A 17 3.59 -3.19 -7.42
CA TYR A 17 4.51 -3.71 -8.41
C TYR A 17 5.69 -4.44 -7.76
N ILE A 18 6.26 -3.86 -6.69
CA ILE A 18 7.37 -4.47 -5.93
C ILE A 18 6.90 -5.77 -5.28
N ASP A 19 5.76 -5.77 -4.57
CA ASP A 19 5.20 -6.97 -3.96
C ASP A 19 5.08 -8.11 -4.99
N ASP A 20 4.39 -7.87 -6.10
CA ASP A 20 4.13 -8.90 -7.12
C ASP A 20 5.39 -9.32 -7.90
N ALA A 21 6.45 -8.52 -7.90
CA ALA A 21 7.74 -8.91 -8.48
C ALA A 21 8.47 -9.94 -7.60
N PHE A 22 8.27 -9.92 -6.29
CA PHE A 22 8.93 -10.83 -5.35
C PHE A 22 8.06 -12.04 -5.02
N ASP A 23 6.79 -11.82 -4.73
CA ASP A 23 5.86 -12.84 -4.25
C ASP A 23 5.30 -13.66 -5.41
N GLU A 24 4.66 -12.98 -6.37
CA GLU A 24 3.98 -13.64 -7.49
C GLU A 24 4.90 -13.89 -8.69
N LYS A 25 6.08 -13.30 -8.72
CA LYS A 25 7.07 -13.38 -9.81
C LYS A 25 6.50 -13.00 -11.18
N VAL A 26 5.46 -12.20 -11.20
CA VAL A 26 4.78 -11.73 -12.43
C VAL A 26 5.55 -10.59 -13.09
N PHE A 27 6.24 -9.78 -12.28
CA PHE A 27 7.04 -8.65 -12.74
C PHE A 27 8.55 -8.89 -12.58
N SER A 28 9.34 -8.02 -13.21
CA SER A 28 10.79 -8.10 -13.17
C SER A 28 11.35 -7.60 -11.84
N LYS A 29 12.07 -8.46 -11.09
CA LYS A 29 12.79 -8.06 -9.88
C LYS A 29 13.83 -6.98 -10.13
N LYS A 30 14.49 -7.00 -11.32
CA LYS A 30 15.48 -5.96 -11.68
C LYS A 30 14.84 -4.58 -11.75
N ILE A 31 13.64 -4.48 -12.31
CA ILE A 31 12.88 -3.23 -12.37
C ILE A 31 12.42 -2.83 -10.96
N ALA A 32 11.97 -3.78 -10.13
CA ALA A 32 11.57 -3.51 -8.75
C ALA A 32 12.73 -2.91 -7.91
N TYR A 33 13.97 -3.40 -8.09
CA TYR A 33 15.15 -2.82 -7.43
C TYR A 33 15.46 -1.38 -7.86
N VAL A 34 15.16 -1.01 -9.11
CA VAL A 34 15.32 0.37 -9.60
C VAL A 34 14.19 1.27 -9.12
N ILE A 35 12.96 0.77 -9.12
CA ILE A 35 11.78 1.52 -8.70
C ILE A 35 11.81 1.80 -7.19
N ALA A 36 12.26 0.86 -6.36
CA ALA A 36 12.22 0.98 -4.90
C ALA A 36 12.87 2.26 -4.34
N PRO A 37 14.12 2.61 -4.69
CA PRO A 37 14.71 3.86 -4.22
C PRO A 37 14.01 5.10 -4.77
N LEU A 38 13.50 5.08 -6.00
CA LEU A 38 12.75 6.19 -6.60
C LEU A 38 11.43 6.43 -5.86
N LEU A 39 10.73 5.37 -5.50
CA LEU A 39 9.53 5.45 -4.65
C LEU A 39 9.88 5.94 -3.25
N GLY A 40 11.00 5.50 -2.68
CA GLY A 40 11.51 5.99 -1.39
C GLY A 40 11.75 7.51 -1.42
N VAL A 41 12.37 8.02 -2.48
CA VAL A 41 12.57 9.47 -2.69
C VAL A 41 11.24 10.20 -2.84
N LEU A 42 10.31 9.68 -3.66
CA LEU A 42 8.99 10.28 -3.84
C LEU A 42 8.19 10.30 -2.54
N TRP A 43 8.26 9.21 -1.76
CA TRP A 43 7.64 9.11 -0.44
C TRP A 43 8.18 10.16 0.51
N ALA A 44 9.51 10.22 0.68
CA ALA A 44 10.18 11.18 1.54
C ALA A 44 9.90 12.63 1.10
N TYR A 45 10.00 12.93 -0.20
CA TYR A 45 9.70 14.25 -0.74
C TYR A 45 8.26 14.68 -0.43
N THR A 46 7.30 13.76 -0.62
CA THR A 46 5.89 14.03 -0.30
C THR A 46 5.68 14.33 1.19
N MET A 47 6.44 13.66 2.07
CA MET A 47 6.42 13.92 3.51
C MET A 47 7.05 15.27 3.88
N ILE A 48 8.11 15.69 3.20
CA ILE A 48 8.84 16.93 3.50
C ILE A 48 8.01 18.16 3.15
N ILE A 49 7.27 18.12 2.06
CA ILE A 49 6.55 19.29 1.53
C ILE A 49 5.20 19.57 2.22
N ASP A 50 4.66 18.60 3.00
CA ASP A 50 3.35 18.76 3.63
C ASP A 50 3.19 17.89 4.89
N ALA A 51 2.84 18.52 6.02
CA ALA A 51 2.71 17.84 7.32
C ALA A 51 1.56 16.82 7.36
N VAL A 52 0.48 17.04 6.61
CA VAL A 52 -0.65 16.10 6.53
C VAL A 52 -0.25 14.88 5.72
N ALA A 53 0.39 15.09 4.56
CA ALA A 53 0.94 14.00 3.76
C ALA A 53 1.95 13.17 4.57
N ALA A 54 2.86 13.84 5.30
CA ALA A 54 3.81 13.18 6.19
C ALA A 54 3.11 12.31 7.22
N THR A 55 2.08 12.85 7.86
CA THR A 55 1.32 12.15 8.90
C THR A 55 0.62 10.91 8.36
N ILE A 56 -0.03 11.00 7.19
CA ILE A 56 -0.72 9.87 6.55
C ILE A 56 0.29 8.81 6.11
N LEU A 57 1.34 9.22 5.39
CA LEU A 57 2.34 8.30 4.85
C LEU A 57 3.15 7.62 5.95
N LEU A 58 3.48 8.33 7.04
CA LEU A 58 4.12 7.72 8.21
C LEU A 58 3.20 6.74 8.92
N ALA A 59 1.90 7.04 9.04
CA ALA A 59 0.93 6.13 9.64
C ALA A 59 0.82 4.81 8.87
N ILE A 60 0.78 4.86 7.52
CA ILE A 60 0.81 3.68 6.66
C ILE A 60 2.10 2.89 6.89
N LEU A 61 3.25 3.56 6.86
CA LEU A 61 4.55 2.94 7.06
C LEU A 61 4.64 2.24 8.42
N LEU A 62 4.17 2.88 9.50
CA LEU A 62 4.11 2.28 10.83
C LEU A 62 3.20 1.05 10.87
N GLY A 63 2.04 1.08 10.23
CA GLY A 63 1.15 -0.08 10.13
C GLY A 63 1.85 -1.29 9.50
N VAL A 64 2.53 -1.08 8.37
CA VAL A 64 3.27 -2.12 7.65
C VAL A 64 4.47 -2.63 8.46
N LEU A 65 5.23 -1.72 9.10
CA LEU A 65 6.39 -2.06 9.94
C LEU A 65 6.00 -2.87 11.16
N LEU A 66 4.98 -2.44 11.90
CA LEU A 66 4.52 -3.11 13.12
C LEU A 66 3.99 -4.53 12.83
N LYS A 67 3.52 -4.78 11.62
CA LYS A 67 3.10 -6.11 11.16
C LYS A 67 4.23 -6.95 10.58
N GLY A 68 5.43 -6.42 10.45
CA GLY A 68 6.57 -7.14 9.90
C GLY A 68 6.39 -7.53 8.42
N LYS A 69 5.63 -6.75 7.65
CA LYS A 69 5.40 -6.98 6.21
C LYS A 69 6.49 -6.43 5.30
N ILE A 70 7.65 -6.04 5.85
CA ILE A 70 8.83 -5.70 5.05
C ILE A 70 9.69 -6.96 4.93
N ASP A 71 9.35 -7.78 3.96
CA ASP A 71 9.86 -9.13 3.77
C ASP A 71 10.83 -9.25 2.57
N ASN A 72 10.95 -8.22 1.75
CA ASN A 72 11.85 -8.22 0.60
C ASN A 72 12.85 -7.07 0.62
N ILE A 73 14.02 -7.29 -0.01
CA ILE A 73 15.14 -6.33 -0.02
C ILE A 73 14.76 -5.02 -0.71
N ALA A 74 13.89 -5.03 -1.71
CA ALA A 74 13.47 -3.80 -2.40
C ALA A 74 12.70 -2.87 -1.45
N HIS A 75 11.80 -3.41 -0.61
CA HIS A 75 11.12 -2.63 0.42
C HIS A 75 12.10 -2.09 1.47
N VAL A 76 13.10 -2.88 1.87
CA VAL A 76 14.16 -2.41 2.78
C VAL A 76 14.93 -1.24 2.16
N ILE A 77 15.30 -1.32 0.88
CA ILE A 77 15.98 -0.22 0.18
C ILE A 77 15.11 1.04 0.17
N GLY A 78 13.83 0.92 -0.21
CA GLY A 78 12.89 2.04 -0.17
C GLY A 78 12.77 2.66 1.22
N LEU A 79 12.65 1.83 2.26
CA LEU A 79 12.57 2.27 3.66
C LEU A 79 13.85 3.02 4.10
N VAL A 80 15.03 2.50 3.78
CA VAL A 80 16.32 3.15 4.12
C VAL A 80 16.39 4.54 3.46
N VAL A 81 15.95 4.66 2.20
CA VAL A 81 15.89 5.96 1.50
C VAL A 81 14.90 6.90 2.19
N ILE A 82 13.69 6.44 2.56
CA ILE A 82 12.71 7.25 3.28
C ILE A 82 13.31 7.77 4.58
N ILE A 83 13.86 6.88 5.41
CA ILE A 83 14.45 7.26 6.69
C ILE A 83 15.62 8.23 6.50
N GLY A 84 16.56 7.91 5.60
CA GLY A 84 17.74 8.74 5.35
C GLY A 84 17.37 10.16 4.92
N VAL A 85 16.44 10.29 3.97
CA VAL A 85 16.01 11.59 3.46
C VAL A 85 15.20 12.37 4.49
N THR A 86 14.26 11.72 5.20
CA THR A 86 13.40 12.39 6.19
C THR A 86 14.16 12.81 7.45
N VAL A 87 15.16 12.05 7.87
CA VAL A 87 16.02 12.42 9.01
C VAL A 87 16.88 13.64 8.68
N VAL A 88 17.43 13.71 7.47
CA VAL A 88 18.29 14.85 7.04
C VAL A 88 17.45 16.11 6.80
N ALA A 89 16.32 16.00 6.13
CA ALA A 89 15.50 17.15 5.75
C ALA A 89 14.57 17.66 6.88
N GLY A 90 14.26 16.78 7.82
CA GLY A 90 13.23 17.02 8.84
C GLY A 90 11.82 16.87 8.27
N VAL A 91 10.86 16.49 9.13
CA VAL A 91 9.45 16.32 8.76
C VAL A 91 8.57 16.91 9.86
N GLN A 92 7.55 17.64 9.45
CA GLN A 92 6.52 18.10 10.39
C GLN A 92 5.39 17.07 10.45
N LEU A 93 4.91 16.77 11.66
CA LEU A 93 3.88 15.76 11.89
C LEU A 93 2.73 16.33 12.74
N LEU A 94 1.53 15.90 12.44
CA LEU A 94 0.34 16.15 13.24
C LEU A 94 0.17 15.00 14.24
N PHE A 95 0.58 15.17 15.48
CA PHE A 95 0.73 14.09 16.47
C PHE A 95 -0.57 13.32 16.75
N VAL A 96 -1.67 14.03 17.00
CA VAL A 96 -2.96 13.39 17.29
C VAL A 96 -3.51 12.63 16.06
N PRO A 97 -3.57 13.23 14.85
CA PRO A 97 -3.90 12.50 13.64
C PRO A 97 -2.99 11.30 13.38
N LEU A 98 -1.67 11.42 13.64
CA LEU A 98 -0.74 10.32 13.47
C LEU A 98 -1.12 9.10 14.32
N ILE A 99 -1.42 9.29 15.60
CA ILE A 99 -1.82 8.20 16.49
C ILE A 99 -3.11 7.54 15.99
N ILE A 100 -4.11 8.33 15.61
CA ILE A 100 -5.40 7.82 15.12
C ILE A 100 -5.19 7.03 13.82
N LEU A 101 -4.43 7.57 12.88
CA LEU A 101 -4.20 6.94 11.58
C LEU A 101 -3.29 5.72 11.68
N ALA A 102 -2.27 5.73 12.54
CA ALA A 102 -1.41 4.57 12.78
C ALA A 102 -2.20 3.42 13.43
N ALA A 103 -3.07 3.73 14.41
CA ALA A 103 -3.98 2.74 14.97
C ALA A 103 -4.96 2.19 13.93
N ALA A 104 -5.52 3.03 13.07
CA ALA A 104 -6.40 2.61 11.99
C ALA A 104 -5.67 1.72 10.96
N ALA A 105 -4.46 2.09 10.55
CA ALA A 105 -3.63 1.29 9.65
C ALA A 105 -3.28 -0.08 10.25
N LEU A 106 -2.93 -0.12 11.54
CA LEU A 106 -2.67 -1.36 12.24
C LEU A 106 -3.93 -2.24 12.35
N LEU A 107 -5.10 -1.65 12.60
CA LEU A 107 -6.36 -2.38 12.62
C LEU A 107 -6.72 -2.96 11.25
N ASP A 108 -6.45 -2.26 10.15
CA ASP A 108 -6.62 -2.79 8.80
C ASP A 108 -5.73 -4.03 8.58
N GLU A 109 -4.45 -3.95 8.98
CA GLU A 109 -3.51 -5.06 8.82
C GLU A 109 -3.86 -6.26 9.71
N VAL A 110 -4.27 -6.01 10.97
CA VAL A 110 -4.73 -7.09 11.87
C VAL A 110 -6.03 -7.70 11.37
N GLY A 111 -6.97 -6.86 10.93
CA GLY A 111 -8.26 -7.30 10.40
C GLY A 111 -8.10 -8.16 9.15
N ASN A 112 -7.21 -7.77 8.23
CA ASN A 112 -6.90 -8.54 7.03
C ASN A 112 -6.35 -9.93 7.38
N ASP A 113 -5.38 -10.01 8.32
CA ASP A 113 -4.84 -11.30 8.76
C ASP A 113 -5.88 -12.20 9.44
N LEU A 114 -6.80 -11.60 10.21
CA LEU A 114 -7.89 -12.35 10.85
C LEU A 114 -8.86 -12.92 9.82
N VAL A 115 -9.16 -12.14 8.78
CA VAL A 115 -10.01 -12.55 7.68
C VAL A 115 -9.38 -13.71 6.90
N ASP A 116 -8.11 -13.61 6.57
CA ASP A 116 -7.37 -14.63 5.80
C ASP A 116 -7.27 -15.96 6.57
N LYS A 117 -7.13 -15.91 7.90
CA LYS A 117 -7.01 -17.10 8.77
C LYS A 117 -8.34 -17.68 9.23
N SER A 118 -9.45 -16.98 9.03
CA SER A 118 -10.73 -17.36 9.62
C SER A 118 -11.53 -18.31 8.72
N SER A 119 -11.59 -19.59 9.11
CA SER A 119 -12.52 -20.55 8.51
C SER A 119 -14.01 -20.17 8.68
N PHE A 120 -14.33 -19.32 9.67
CA PHE A 120 -15.66 -18.80 9.91
C PHE A 120 -16.15 -17.91 8.75
N LEU A 121 -15.24 -17.24 8.04
CA LEU A 121 -15.56 -16.40 6.89
C LEU A 121 -15.70 -17.19 5.58
N ALA A 122 -15.33 -18.46 5.55
CA ALA A 122 -15.48 -19.34 4.38
C ALA A 122 -16.95 -19.71 4.05
N GLY A 123 -17.91 -19.35 4.91
CA GLY A 123 -19.34 -19.72 4.78
C GLY A 123 -20.12 -19.04 3.66
N GLY A 124 -19.51 -18.15 2.88
CA GLY A 124 -20.10 -17.54 1.67
C GLY A 124 -21.27 -16.56 1.88
N LYS A 125 -21.63 -16.22 3.11
CA LYS A 125 -22.72 -15.27 3.40
C LYS A 125 -22.34 -13.84 2.92
N ARG A 126 -23.34 -13.05 2.51
CA ARG A 126 -23.12 -11.69 1.99
C ARG A 126 -22.33 -10.78 2.94
N TRP A 127 -22.64 -10.82 4.25
CA TRP A 127 -21.94 -10.01 5.24
C TRP A 127 -20.47 -10.43 5.41
N GLN A 128 -20.16 -11.73 5.28
CA GLN A 128 -18.78 -12.24 5.34
C GLN A 128 -17.96 -11.70 4.17
N ARG A 129 -18.50 -11.71 2.95
CA ARG A 129 -17.86 -11.07 1.77
C ARG A 129 -17.67 -9.57 1.96
N PHE A 130 -18.62 -8.89 2.61
CA PHE A 130 -18.46 -7.48 2.95
C PHE A 130 -17.30 -7.26 3.93
N VAL A 131 -17.22 -8.04 5.02
CA VAL A 131 -16.13 -7.94 6.01
C VAL A 131 -14.77 -8.23 5.36
N ILE A 132 -14.69 -9.27 4.54
CA ILE A 132 -13.47 -9.59 3.77
C ILE A 132 -13.07 -8.39 2.90
N GLY A 133 -13.96 -7.89 2.07
CA GLY A 133 -13.68 -6.74 1.21
C GLY A 133 -13.35 -5.46 1.98
N PHE A 134 -13.93 -5.28 3.16
CA PHE A 134 -13.67 -4.13 4.01
C PHE A 134 -12.22 -4.10 4.49
N PHE A 135 -11.71 -5.20 5.03
CA PHE A 135 -10.32 -5.27 5.51
C PHE A 135 -9.31 -5.44 4.36
N ASP A 136 -9.62 -6.23 3.31
CA ASP A 136 -8.76 -6.37 2.14
C ASP A 136 -8.48 -5.02 1.44
N GLN A 137 -9.48 -4.12 1.48
CA GLN A 137 -9.36 -2.77 0.91
C GLN A 137 -8.97 -1.69 1.93
N ARG A 138 -8.55 -2.04 3.14
CA ARG A 138 -8.07 -1.10 4.16
C ARG A 138 -9.03 0.07 4.44
N TRP A 139 -10.29 -0.24 4.67
CA TRP A 139 -11.32 0.79 4.88
C TRP A 139 -11.22 1.49 6.22
N VAL A 140 -10.60 0.91 7.26
CA VAL A 140 -10.47 1.56 8.58
C VAL A 140 -9.65 2.84 8.47
N ALA A 141 -8.50 2.79 7.79
CA ALA A 141 -7.67 3.97 7.55
C ALA A 141 -8.41 5.05 6.72
N LYS A 142 -9.14 4.64 5.68
CA LYS A 142 -9.93 5.59 4.86
C LYS A 142 -11.03 6.27 5.65
N VAL A 143 -11.77 5.51 6.47
CA VAL A 143 -12.82 6.06 7.35
C VAL A 143 -12.20 7.02 8.38
N ALA A 144 -11.03 6.70 8.93
CA ALA A 144 -10.32 7.59 9.84
C ALA A 144 -9.89 8.90 9.15
N ILE A 145 -9.33 8.83 7.93
CA ILE A 145 -8.96 10.03 7.14
C ILE A 145 -10.22 10.86 6.84
N LEU A 146 -11.31 10.22 6.41
CA LEU A 146 -12.57 10.90 6.13
C LEU A 146 -13.12 11.58 7.40
N GLY A 147 -13.12 10.87 8.53
CA GLY A 147 -13.57 11.43 9.81
C GLY A 147 -12.77 12.67 10.21
N LEU A 148 -11.43 12.61 10.10
CA LEU A 148 -10.56 13.74 10.37
C LEU A 148 -10.77 14.90 9.36
N ALA A 149 -11.13 14.59 8.12
CA ALA A 149 -11.47 15.60 7.12
C ALA A 149 -12.82 16.26 7.41
N VAL A 150 -13.82 15.51 7.85
CA VAL A 150 -15.17 16.04 8.22
C VAL A 150 -15.06 17.00 9.40
N VAL A 151 -14.21 16.71 10.39
CA VAL A 151 -13.96 17.63 11.52
C VAL A 151 -12.91 18.71 11.21
N SER A 152 -12.55 18.87 9.92
CA SER A 152 -11.64 19.91 9.40
C SER A 152 -10.22 19.87 9.99
N VAL A 153 -9.78 18.72 10.51
CA VAL A 153 -8.41 18.48 10.97
C VAL A 153 -7.48 18.20 9.80
N LEU A 154 -7.97 17.50 8.79
CA LEU A 154 -7.24 17.23 7.53
C LEU A 154 -7.99 17.83 6.34
N PRO A 155 -7.29 18.34 5.31
CA PRO A 155 -7.92 18.74 4.05
C PRO A 155 -8.56 17.53 3.35
N TRP A 156 -9.81 17.70 2.90
CA TRP A 156 -10.61 16.64 2.28
C TRP A 156 -9.95 15.95 1.07
N PHE A 157 -9.10 16.67 0.34
CA PHE A 157 -8.44 16.13 -0.85
C PHE A 157 -7.45 15.00 -0.52
N PHE A 158 -6.96 14.89 0.73
CA PHE A 158 -6.16 13.75 1.15
C PHE A 158 -6.96 12.45 1.26
N PHE A 159 -8.25 12.53 1.53
CA PHE A 159 -9.12 11.37 1.40
C PHE A 159 -9.17 10.87 -0.05
N VAL A 160 -9.30 11.79 -1.02
CA VAL A 160 -9.24 11.44 -2.44
C VAL A 160 -7.86 10.89 -2.83
N ALA A 161 -6.77 11.51 -2.34
CA ALA A 161 -5.42 11.01 -2.58
C ALA A 161 -5.24 9.57 -2.07
N MET A 162 -5.80 9.24 -0.90
CA MET A 162 -5.77 7.89 -0.35
C MET A 162 -6.60 6.90 -1.18
N LEU A 163 -7.76 7.32 -1.70
CA LEU A 163 -8.53 6.50 -2.64
C LEU A 163 -7.75 6.21 -3.93
N LEU A 164 -6.99 7.18 -4.42
CA LEU A 164 -6.14 7.02 -5.60
C LEU A 164 -4.94 6.10 -5.33
N PHE A 165 -4.35 6.19 -4.13
CA PHE A 165 -3.30 5.26 -3.68
C PHE A 165 -3.79 3.80 -3.75
N ASP A 166 -4.91 3.51 -3.08
CA ASP A 166 -5.46 2.16 -3.05
C ASP A 166 -6.03 1.73 -4.40
N GLY A 167 -6.67 2.63 -5.13
CA GLY A 167 -7.16 2.35 -6.48
C GLY A 167 -6.05 1.95 -7.44
N ALA A 168 -4.91 2.65 -7.38
CA ALA A 168 -3.73 2.33 -8.19
C ALA A 168 -3.09 0.99 -7.75
N TYR A 169 -2.99 0.75 -6.43
CA TYR A 169 -2.54 -0.54 -5.86
C TYR A 169 -3.42 -1.70 -6.36
N LEU A 170 -4.75 -1.56 -6.27
CA LEU A 170 -5.70 -2.58 -6.74
C LEU A 170 -5.65 -2.76 -8.27
N GLY A 171 -5.42 -1.69 -9.03
CA GLY A 171 -5.25 -1.75 -10.47
C GLY A 171 -4.05 -2.60 -10.89
N VAL A 172 -2.90 -2.42 -10.22
CA VAL A 172 -1.71 -3.25 -10.46
C VAL A 172 -1.97 -4.70 -10.03
N ARG A 173 -2.60 -4.93 -8.87
CA ARG A 173 -3.00 -6.27 -8.41
C ARG A 173 -3.88 -6.99 -9.43
N TRP A 174 -4.89 -6.30 -9.98
CA TRP A 174 -5.77 -6.86 -10.99
C TRP A 174 -5.01 -7.22 -12.29
N PHE A 175 -4.14 -6.32 -12.75
CA PHE A 175 -3.29 -6.58 -13.92
C PHE A 175 -2.35 -7.78 -13.69
N SER A 176 -1.73 -7.87 -12.51
CA SER A 176 -0.89 -8.98 -12.10
C SER A 176 -1.63 -10.31 -12.16
N GLN A 177 -2.85 -10.37 -11.62
CA GLN A 177 -3.69 -11.57 -11.64
C GLN A 177 -4.06 -12.03 -13.05
N ILE A 178 -4.37 -11.08 -13.95
CA ILE A 178 -4.64 -11.42 -15.36
C ILE A 178 -3.39 -12.02 -16.00
N ARG A 179 -2.23 -11.41 -15.80
CA ARG A 179 -0.96 -11.86 -16.35
C ARG A 179 -0.57 -13.24 -15.83
N GLN A 180 -0.77 -13.50 -14.55
CA GLN A 180 -0.51 -14.79 -13.92
C GLN A 180 -1.38 -15.89 -14.56
N LYS A 181 -2.67 -15.63 -14.74
CA LYS A 181 -3.58 -16.57 -15.42
C LYS A 181 -3.14 -16.85 -16.85
N ALA A 182 -2.71 -15.84 -17.60
CA ALA A 182 -2.22 -16.02 -18.96
C ALA A 182 -0.97 -16.89 -19.02
N LEU A 183 -0.05 -16.75 -18.04
CA LEU A 183 1.16 -17.59 -17.95
C LEU A 183 0.83 -19.06 -17.62
N LEU A 184 -0.21 -19.32 -16.84
CA LEU A 184 -0.65 -20.67 -16.49
C LEU A 184 -1.38 -21.38 -17.65
N VAL A 185 -2.01 -20.63 -18.56
CA VAL A 185 -2.76 -21.16 -19.71
C VAL A 185 -1.87 -21.38 -20.94
N SER A 186 -0.67 -20.76 -20.99
CA SER A 186 0.28 -21.00 -22.08
C SER A 186 0.75 -22.48 -22.03
N PRO A 187 0.43 -23.34 -23.04
CA PRO A 187 0.90 -24.71 -23.03
C PRO A 187 2.43 -24.70 -23.10
N THR A 188 3.07 -25.33 -22.11
CA THR A 188 4.45 -25.79 -22.28
C THR A 188 4.50 -26.52 -23.60
N SER A 189 5.27 -26.04 -24.57
CA SER A 189 5.51 -26.72 -25.83
C SER A 189 5.84 -28.20 -25.54
N PRO A 190 5.14 -29.17 -26.14
CA PRO A 190 5.50 -30.57 -25.97
C PRO A 190 6.94 -30.73 -26.47
N GLY A 191 7.77 -31.33 -25.62
CA GLY A 191 9.16 -31.63 -25.92
C GLY A 191 9.27 -32.31 -27.28
N VAL A 192 10.13 -31.77 -28.07
CA VAL A 192 10.66 -32.45 -29.27
C VAL A 192 11.40 -33.68 -28.73
N SER A 193 10.73 -34.82 -28.80
CA SER A 193 11.37 -36.11 -28.75
C SER A 193 11.88 -36.40 -30.15
N ALA A 194 13.16 -36.36 -30.35
CA ALA A 194 13.86 -36.99 -31.45
C ALA A 194 15.12 -37.64 -30.90
#